data_4323bdd4466d5908637a95db18998cd7
#
_entry.id   4323bdd4466d5908637a95db18998cd7
#
_cell.length_a   1.000
_cell.length_b   1.000
_cell.length_c   1.000
_cell.angle_alpha   90.00
_cell.angle_beta   90.00
_cell.angle_gamma   90.00
#
_symmetry.space_group_name_H-M   'P 1'
#
loop_
_entity.id
_entity.type
_entity.pdbx_description
1 polymer ?
#
loop_
_entity_poly.entity_id
_entity_poly.type
_entity_poly.pdbx_seq_one_letter_code
_entity_poly.pdbx_strand_id
1 'polypeptide(L)'
;MKKYILRNLKLLLIVVATSAQAQVLTRNQAVQTALQNNQLIKSAEYEVEYFKQMKKTGSDHGKFAATWMGGQYNSSEKDNNFNLSQSIPFPTAIAAHSKLKKEQLIGSQIKLSIAQNTLVYDVQVAYEQLLYQQAFYKLLQSQ
;
A
#
# COMPACT_ATOMS: atom_id res chain seq x y z
N MET A 1 32.12 34.89 25.71
CA MET A 1 31.12 33.82 25.63
C MET A 1 30.90 33.27 24.20
N LYS A 2 30.69 34.06 23.14
CA LYS A 2 30.49 33.58 21.77
C LYS A 2 31.59 32.67 21.18
N LYS A 3 32.86 32.90 21.50
CA LYS A 3 33.98 32.07 21.00
C LYS A 3 33.98 30.64 21.55
N TYR A 4 33.56 30.43 22.80
CA TYR A 4 33.49 29.08 23.40
C TYR A 4 32.32 28.26 22.85
N ILE A 5 31.18 28.90 22.54
CA ILE A 5 30.00 28.24 21.93
C ILE A 5 30.35 27.74 20.54
N LEU A 6 31.01 28.53 19.71
CA LEU A 6 31.42 28.14 18.35
C LEU A 6 32.46 27.02 18.35
N ARG A 7 33.40 27.00 19.34
CA ARG A 7 34.40 25.94 19.48
C ARG A 7 33.77 24.61 19.89
N ASN A 8 32.83 24.64 20.82
CA ASN A 8 32.11 23.44 21.28
C ASN A 8 31.13 22.93 20.21
N LEU A 9 30.53 23.80 19.39
CA LEU A 9 29.68 23.44 18.28
C LEU A 9 30.44 22.70 17.16
N LYS A 10 31.70 23.13 16.88
CA LYS A 10 32.59 22.43 15.93
C LYS A 10 33.01 21.07 16.43
N LEU A 11 33.27 20.92 17.74
CA LEU A 11 33.60 19.64 18.38
C LEU A 11 32.41 18.67 18.35
N LEU A 12 31.20 19.16 18.57
CA LEU A 12 29.96 18.36 18.48
C LEU A 12 29.72 17.84 17.07
N LEU A 13 30.01 18.65 16.05
CA LEU A 13 29.81 18.30 14.62
C LEU A 13 30.81 17.19 14.18
N ILE A 14 32.00 17.13 14.75
CA ILE A 14 33.02 16.11 14.47
C ILE A 14 32.61 14.75 15.08
N VAL A 15 31.97 14.73 16.24
CA VAL A 15 31.55 13.49 16.91
C VAL A 15 30.41 12.79 16.16
N VAL A 16 29.54 13.54 15.46
CA VAL A 16 28.43 12.96 14.67
C VAL A 16 28.91 12.30 13.38
N ALA A 17 30.07 12.70 12.84
CA ALA A 17 30.61 12.18 11.60
C ALA A 17 31.27 10.79 11.69
N THR A 18 31.49 10.24 12.89
CA THR A 18 32.27 8.99 13.08
C THR A 18 31.45 7.69 13.10
N SER A 19 30.14 7.73 12.92
CA SER A 19 29.28 6.53 13.01
C SER A 19 28.86 5.92 11.67
N ALA A 20 29.50 6.26 10.56
CA ALA A 20 29.32 5.55 9.30
C ALA A 20 30.11 4.22 9.31
N GLN A 21 29.72 3.29 10.17
CA GLN A 21 30.19 1.91 10.07
C GLN A 21 29.50 1.28 8.85
N ALA A 22 30.30 0.88 7.85
CA ALA A 22 29.84 0.05 6.76
C ALA A 22 29.40 -1.30 7.35
N GLN A 23 28.10 -1.44 7.65
CA GLN A 23 27.54 -2.73 8.05
C GLN A 23 27.65 -3.68 6.87
N VAL A 24 28.32 -4.82 7.07
CA VAL A 24 28.28 -5.93 6.09
C VAL A 24 26.86 -6.46 6.08
N LEU A 25 26.12 -6.07 5.07
CA LEU A 25 24.73 -6.49 4.88
C LEU A 25 24.73 -7.97 4.42
N THR A 26 24.11 -8.85 5.20
CA THR A 26 23.90 -10.23 4.76
C THR A 26 22.75 -10.32 3.75
N ARG A 27 22.76 -11.39 2.92
CA ARG A 27 21.67 -11.63 1.94
C ARG A 27 20.27 -11.59 2.57
N ASN A 28 20.11 -12.23 3.73
CA ASN A 28 18.82 -12.27 4.42
C ASN A 28 18.40 -10.88 4.94
N GLN A 29 19.35 -10.10 5.45
CA GLN A 29 19.07 -8.71 5.87
C GLN A 29 18.68 -7.83 4.68
N ALA A 30 19.35 -7.99 3.51
CA ALA A 30 19.00 -7.28 2.30
C ALA A 30 17.56 -7.56 1.86
N VAL A 31 17.16 -8.83 1.84
CA VAL A 31 15.80 -9.27 1.50
C VAL A 31 14.78 -8.69 2.50
N GLN A 32 15.03 -8.81 3.80
CA GLN A 32 14.11 -8.28 4.83
C GLN A 32 13.95 -6.76 4.72
N THR A 33 15.05 -6.03 4.53
CA THR A 33 15.03 -4.58 4.37
C THR A 33 14.27 -4.17 3.11
N ALA A 34 14.44 -4.91 2.00
CA ALA A 34 13.72 -4.66 0.76
C ALA A 34 12.21 -4.89 0.92
N LEU A 35 11.79 -6.01 1.53
CA LEU A 35 10.37 -6.30 1.77
C LEU A 35 9.70 -5.23 2.64
N GLN A 36 10.38 -4.74 3.67
CA GLN A 36 9.83 -3.72 4.57
C GLN A 36 9.73 -2.33 3.95
N ASN A 37 10.64 -1.98 3.05
CA ASN A 37 10.76 -0.61 2.54
C ASN A 37 10.29 -0.42 1.10
N ASN A 38 10.00 -1.50 0.36
CA ASN A 38 9.59 -1.41 -1.03
C ASN A 38 8.18 -0.84 -1.17
N GLN A 39 8.04 0.23 -1.96
CA GLN A 39 6.78 0.93 -2.16
C GLN A 39 5.75 0.09 -2.95
N LEU A 40 6.19 -0.78 -3.85
CA LEU A 40 5.29 -1.67 -4.60
C LEU A 40 4.66 -2.70 -3.68
N ILE A 41 5.42 -3.25 -2.72
CA ILE A 41 4.86 -4.16 -1.70
C ILE A 41 3.83 -3.43 -0.84
N LYS A 42 4.15 -2.23 -0.34
CA LYS A 42 3.19 -1.42 0.43
C LYS A 42 1.92 -1.12 -0.36
N SER A 43 2.05 -0.79 -1.65
CA SER A 43 0.90 -0.57 -2.53
C SER A 43 0.04 -1.83 -2.67
N ALA A 44 0.66 -3.00 -2.85
CA ALA A 44 -0.06 -4.27 -2.93
C ALA A 44 -0.73 -4.65 -1.59
N GLU A 45 -0.12 -4.34 -0.46
CA GLU A 45 -0.73 -4.51 0.87
C GLU A 45 -1.97 -3.61 1.04
N TYR A 46 -1.90 -2.36 0.60
CA TYR A 46 -3.07 -1.46 0.58
C TYR A 46 -4.17 -1.96 -0.36
N GLU A 47 -3.82 -2.56 -1.51
CA GLU A 47 -4.79 -3.17 -2.42
C GLU A 47 -5.53 -4.34 -1.74
N VAL A 48 -4.82 -5.20 -1.01
CA VAL A 48 -5.43 -6.27 -0.22
C VAL A 48 -6.37 -5.71 0.84
N GLU A 49 -5.95 -4.69 1.60
CA GLU A 49 -6.80 -4.09 2.62
C GLU A 49 -8.03 -3.40 2.00
N TYR A 50 -7.88 -2.74 0.85
CA TYR A 50 -9.00 -2.18 0.08
C TYR A 50 -10.04 -3.26 -0.26
N PHE A 51 -9.63 -4.40 -0.86
CA PHE A 51 -10.57 -5.47 -1.20
C PHE A 51 -11.15 -6.16 0.04
N LYS A 52 -10.41 -6.22 1.13
CA LYS A 52 -10.92 -6.70 2.42
C LYS A 52 -12.06 -5.82 2.96
N GLN A 53 -11.93 -4.50 2.85
CA GLN A 53 -13.02 -3.59 3.19
C GLN A 53 -14.18 -3.69 2.19
N MET A 54 -13.88 -3.77 0.89
CA MET A 54 -14.88 -3.93 -0.17
C MET A 54 -15.71 -5.22 -0.02
N LYS A 55 -15.13 -6.29 0.51
CA LYS A 55 -15.86 -7.53 0.81
C LYS A 55 -17.01 -7.29 1.79
N LYS A 56 -16.87 -6.36 2.74
CA LYS A 56 -17.93 -6.01 3.70
C LYS A 56 -19.13 -5.34 3.04
N THR A 57 -18.95 -4.72 1.86
CA THR A 57 -20.01 -4.05 1.09
C THR A 57 -20.72 -4.97 0.10
N GLY A 58 -20.33 -6.25 0.05
CA GLY A 58 -20.90 -7.25 -0.89
C GLY A 58 -22.37 -7.58 -0.64
N SER A 59 -22.94 -7.22 0.50
CA SER A 59 -24.35 -7.39 0.87
C SER A 59 -25.10 -6.06 0.78
N ASP A 60 -24.88 -5.26 -0.27
CA ASP A 60 -25.64 -4.03 -0.48
C ASP A 60 -27.12 -4.36 -0.76
N HIS A 61 -27.97 -4.00 0.20
CA HIS A 61 -29.41 -4.25 0.14
C HIS A 61 -30.16 -3.19 -0.69
N GLY A 62 -29.44 -2.34 -1.43
CA GLY A 62 -29.98 -1.30 -2.28
C GLY A 62 -30.08 0.07 -1.62
N LYS A 63 -30.30 1.05 -2.48
CA LYS A 63 -30.37 2.46 -2.06
C LYS A 63 -31.78 2.85 -1.69
N PHE A 64 -31.88 3.54 -0.58
CA PHE A 64 -33.09 4.20 -0.15
C PHE A 64 -33.06 5.66 -0.63
N ALA A 65 -34.12 6.09 -1.31
CA ALA A 65 -34.26 7.46 -1.76
C ALA A 65 -35.57 8.06 -1.26
N ALA A 66 -35.48 9.19 -0.59
CA ALA A 66 -36.61 10.01 -0.18
C ALA A 66 -36.55 11.32 -0.96
N THR A 67 -37.60 11.64 -1.69
CA THR A 67 -37.71 12.88 -2.46
C THR A 67 -38.96 13.64 -2.01
N TRP A 68 -38.78 14.90 -1.66
CA TRP A 68 -39.88 15.80 -1.41
C TRP A 68 -39.87 16.92 -2.45
N MET A 69 -41.02 17.16 -3.05
CA MET A 69 -41.24 18.27 -3.97
C MET A 69 -42.43 19.09 -3.49
N GLY A 70 -42.21 20.37 -3.29
CA GLY A 70 -43.21 21.33 -2.90
C GLY A 70 -43.27 22.51 -3.85
N GLY A 71 -44.46 22.89 -4.33
CA GLY A 71 -44.61 24.00 -5.27
C GLY A 71 -45.93 23.97 -6.02
N GLN A 72 -46.08 24.80 -7.05
CA GLN A 72 -47.23 24.84 -7.94
C GLN A 72 -46.83 24.13 -9.24
N TYR A 73 -47.18 22.84 -9.41
CA TYR A 73 -46.81 22.03 -10.58
C TYR A 73 -47.94 21.83 -11.57
N ASN A 74 -49.17 21.56 -11.06
CA ASN A 74 -50.30 21.17 -11.90
C ASN A 74 -51.46 22.16 -11.83
N SER A 75 -51.45 23.05 -10.82
CA SER A 75 -52.52 24.03 -10.60
C SER A 75 -51.96 25.33 -10.00
N SER A 76 -52.84 26.34 -9.84
CA SER A 76 -52.50 27.58 -9.14
C SER A 76 -52.38 27.41 -7.60
N GLU A 77 -52.70 26.23 -7.07
CA GLU A 77 -52.56 25.87 -5.70
C GLU A 77 -51.21 25.20 -5.40
N LYS A 78 -50.80 25.16 -4.12
CA LYS A 78 -49.54 24.56 -3.70
C LYS A 78 -49.70 23.04 -3.60
N ASP A 79 -48.96 22.31 -4.44
CA ASP A 79 -48.88 20.87 -4.39
C ASP A 79 -47.69 20.43 -3.54
N ASN A 80 -47.87 19.36 -2.78
CA ASN A 80 -46.80 18.68 -2.05
C ASN A 80 -46.75 17.22 -2.47
N ASN A 81 -45.59 16.78 -2.89
CA ASN A 81 -45.35 15.37 -3.24
C ASN A 81 -44.20 14.83 -2.39
N PHE A 82 -44.45 13.72 -1.71
CA PHE A 82 -43.44 12.97 -0.98
C PHE A 82 -43.34 11.59 -1.60
N ASN A 83 -42.14 11.25 -2.14
CA ASN A 83 -41.84 9.96 -2.72
C ASN A 83 -40.77 9.26 -1.90
N LEU A 84 -41.07 8.02 -1.52
CA LEU A 84 -40.15 7.13 -0.85
C LEU A 84 -39.93 5.89 -1.73
N SER A 85 -38.70 5.66 -2.15
CA SER A 85 -38.35 4.52 -2.99
C SER A 85 -37.16 3.76 -2.45
N GLN A 86 -37.19 2.45 -2.59
CA GLN A 86 -36.06 1.57 -2.30
C GLN A 86 -35.85 0.62 -3.47
N SER A 87 -34.64 0.57 -3.98
CA SER A 87 -34.24 -0.41 -4.99
C SER A 87 -33.65 -1.62 -4.28
N ILE A 88 -34.33 -2.76 -4.32
CA ILE A 88 -33.88 -4.00 -3.71
C ILE A 88 -33.33 -4.90 -4.82
N PRO A 89 -32.00 -5.21 -4.85
CA PRO A 89 -31.43 -6.12 -5.82
C PRO A 89 -31.98 -7.54 -5.63
N PHE A 90 -32.09 -8.29 -6.70
CA PHE A 90 -32.56 -9.67 -6.63
C PHE A 90 -31.56 -10.53 -5.80
N PRO A 91 -32.02 -11.46 -4.95
CA PRO A 91 -31.13 -12.20 -4.02
C PRO A 91 -29.94 -12.90 -4.70
N THR A 92 -30.13 -13.42 -5.92
CA THR A 92 -29.03 -14.03 -6.69
C THR A 92 -27.97 -13.02 -7.11
N ALA A 93 -28.36 -11.76 -7.39
CA ALA A 93 -27.41 -10.69 -7.70
C ALA A 93 -26.57 -10.33 -6.46
N ILE A 94 -27.19 -10.26 -5.29
CA ILE A 94 -26.48 -10.03 -4.00
C ILE A 94 -25.46 -11.15 -3.76
N ALA A 95 -25.85 -12.40 -3.93
CA ALA A 95 -24.98 -13.56 -3.77
C ALA A 95 -23.80 -13.54 -4.77
N ALA A 96 -24.06 -13.20 -6.05
CA ALA A 96 -23.04 -13.07 -7.08
C ALA A 96 -22.04 -11.94 -6.77
N HIS A 97 -22.53 -10.78 -6.33
CA HIS A 97 -21.68 -9.66 -5.92
C HIS A 97 -20.81 -10.01 -4.70
N SER A 98 -21.38 -10.68 -3.72
CA SER A 98 -20.63 -11.14 -2.54
C SER A 98 -19.51 -12.12 -2.92
N LYS A 99 -19.82 -13.07 -3.82
CA LYS A 99 -18.82 -14.01 -4.36
C LYS A 99 -17.72 -13.27 -5.13
N LEU A 100 -18.10 -12.35 -6.03
CA LEU A 100 -17.14 -11.55 -6.78
C LEU A 100 -16.18 -10.79 -5.86
N LYS A 101 -16.69 -10.12 -4.82
CA LYS A 101 -15.84 -9.42 -3.84
C LYS A 101 -14.88 -10.34 -3.09
N LYS A 102 -15.32 -11.57 -2.78
CA LYS A 102 -14.46 -12.58 -2.19
C LYS A 102 -13.32 -12.99 -3.13
N GLU A 103 -13.63 -13.26 -4.40
CA GLU A 103 -12.63 -13.65 -5.40
C GLU A 103 -11.66 -12.50 -5.70
N GLN A 104 -12.11 -11.25 -5.72
CA GLN A 104 -11.24 -10.08 -5.83
C GLN A 104 -10.24 -9.98 -4.68
N LEU A 105 -10.67 -10.25 -3.45
CA LEU A 105 -9.76 -10.30 -2.29
C LEU A 105 -8.71 -11.41 -2.45
N ILE A 106 -9.13 -12.62 -2.84
CA ILE A 106 -8.19 -13.73 -3.07
C ILE A 106 -7.18 -13.36 -4.16
N GLY A 107 -7.65 -12.76 -5.26
CA GLY A 107 -6.80 -12.31 -6.35
C GLY A 107 -5.77 -11.27 -5.91
N SER A 108 -6.16 -10.32 -5.07
CA SER A 108 -5.22 -9.32 -4.52
C SER A 108 -4.17 -9.93 -3.59
N GLN A 109 -4.54 -10.92 -2.79
CA GLN A 109 -3.59 -11.67 -1.93
C GLN A 109 -2.56 -12.44 -2.76
N ILE A 110 -3.00 -13.07 -3.85
CA ILE A 110 -2.10 -13.77 -4.78
C ILE A 110 -1.13 -12.78 -5.44
N LYS A 111 -1.62 -11.62 -5.90
CA LYS A 111 -0.78 -10.56 -6.47
C LYS A 111 0.28 -10.07 -5.47
N LEU A 112 -0.08 -9.87 -4.20
CA LEU A 112 0.87 -9.49 -3.15
C LEU A 112 1.96 -10.57 -3.00
N SER A 113 1.57 -11.84 -2.94
CA SER A 113 2.54 -12.96 -2.83
C SER A 113 3.48 -13.03 -4.04
N ILE A 114 2.97 -12.80 -5.26
CA ILE A 114 3.79 -12.74 -6.48
C ILE A 114 4.78 -11.58 -6.38
N ALA A 115 4.33 -10.38 -5.99
CA ALA A 115 5.19 -9.21 -5.86
C ALA A 115 6.30 -9.44 -4.81
N GLN A 116 5.98 -10.05 -3.67
CA GLN A 116 6.95 -10.40 -2.64
C GLN A 116 7.99 -11.40 -3.16
N ASN A 117 7.56 -12.47 -3.81
CA ASN A 117 8.46 -13.48 -4.35
C ASN A 117 9.38 -12.92 -5.45
N THR A 118 8.85 -12.07 -6.34
CA THR A 118 9.62 -11.37 -7.36
C THR A 118 10.69 -10.49 -6.72
N LEU A 119 10.31 -9.67 -5.74
CA LEU A 119 11.26 -8.82 -5.04
C LEU A 119 12.36 -9.62 -4.33
N VAL A 120 12.00 -10.72 -3.67
CA VAL A 120 12.99 -11.63 -3.03
C VAL A 120 13.99 -12.15 -4.05
N TYR A 121 13.51 -12.62 -5.20
CA TYR A 121 14.35 -13.09 -6.29
C TYR A 121 15.28 -12.00 -6.81
N ASP A 122 14.75 -10.82 -7.11
CA ASP A 122 15.52 -9.70 -7.66
C ASP A 122 16.63 -9.25 -6.69
N VAL A 123 16.31 -9.17 -5.39
CA VAL A 123 17.30 -8.82 -4.35
C VAL A 123 18.37 -9.89 -4.22
N GLN A 124 18.02 -11.18 -4.30
CA GLN A 124 18.99 -12.27 -4.26
C GLN A 124 19.93 -12.23 -5.46
N VAL A 125 19.38 -12.03 -6.66
CA VAL A 125 20.20 -11.92 -7.89
C VAL A 125 21.14 -10.72 -7.79
N ALA A 126 20.65 -9.57 -7.37
CA ALA A 126 21.49 -8.38 -7.19
C ALA A 126 22.60 -8.59 -6.16
N TYR A 127 22.30 -9.29 -5.06
CA TYR A 127 23.27 -9.60 -4.02
C TYR A 127 24.38 -10.54 -4.53
N GLU A 128 24.02 -11.60 -5.27
CA GLU A 128 25.00 -12.52 -5.86
C GLU A 128 25.87 -11.82 -6.93
N GLN A 129 25.28 -10.92 -7.72
CA GLN A 129 26.04 -10.09 -8.66
C GLN A 129 27.05 -9.19 -7.93
N LEU A 130 26.67 -8.60 -6.80
CA LEU A 130 27.58 -7.80 -5.99
C LEU A 130 28.75 -8.64 -5.46
N LEU A 131 28.48 -9.84 -4.95
CA LEU A 131 29.53 -10.75 -4.46
C LEU A 131 30.48 -11.16 -5.59
N TYR A 132 29.94 -11.46 -6.78
CA TYR A 132 30.75 -11.75 -7.95
C TYR A 132 31.67 -10.58 -8.32
N GLN A 133 31.17 -9.37 -8.39
CA GLN A 133 31.95 -8.18 -8.69
C GLN A 133 33.05 -7.94 -7.65
N GLN A 134 32.77 -8.14 -6.36
CA GLN A 134 33.74 -8.01 -5.30
C GLN A 134 34.86 -9.06 -5.42
N ALA A 135 34.51 -10.31 -5.73
CA ALA A 135 35.48 -11.38 -5.93
C ALA A 135 36.37 -11.13 -7.18
N PHE A 136 35.74 -10.67 -8.26
CA PHE A 136 36.46 -10.31 -9.48
C PHE A 136 37.45 -9.16 -9.27
N TYR A 137 37.02 -8.11 -8.56
CA TYR A 137 37.87 -6.98 -8.20
C TYR A 137 39.07 -7.41 -7.36
N LYS A 138 38.87 -8.27 -6.34
CA LYS A 138 39.99 -8.82 -5.53
C LYS A 138 40.97 -9.62 -6.35
N LEU A 139 40.48 -10.40 -7.32
CA LEU A 139 41.35 -11.16 -8.22
C LEU A 139 42.23 -10.24 -9.07
N LEU A 140 41.68 -9.16 -9.62
CA LEU A 140 42.43 -8.19 -10.41
C LEU A 140 43.48 -7.44 -9.56
N GLN A 141 43.21 -7.19 -8.28
CA GLN A 141 44.21 -6.55 -7.38
C GLN A 141 45.35 -7.47 -6.97
N SER A 142 45.17 -8.80 -7.11
CA SER A 142 46.19 -9.77 -6.71
C SER A 142 47.18 -10.09 -7.83
N GLN A 143 47.02 -9.54 -9.04
CA GLN A 143 47.92 -9.66 -10.18
C GLN A 143 48.88 -8.47 -10.28
#